data_66b09ded2c751b7d3755a2055fbaaf39
#
_entry.id   66b09ded2c751b7d3755a2055fbaaf39
#
_cell.length_a   1.000
_cell.length_b   1.000
_cell.length_c   1.000
_cell.angle_alpha   90.00
_cell.angle_beta   90.00
_cell.angle_gamma   90.00
#
_symmetry.space_group_name_H-M   'P 1'
#
loop_
_entity.id
_entity.type
_entity.pdbx_description
1 polymer ?
#
loop_
_entity_poly.entity_id
_entity_poly.type
_entity_poly.pdbx_seq_one_letter_code
_entity_poly.pdbx_strand_id
1 'polypeptide(L)'
;RECESAIEKEKNEQQVWLDNLGINSAADEIASSISLYEDELIFSSNMQNENLSDEFNRYDFDIYSVDLKENKKIAVSILSLNSLNNDLSGSLYYDGSKFMYSKFNNENFDIYESFRKGNNWTEGKRKMGDELRGPNTENDEFFTSYDPPEVKVYFITNGGYSGNKDIYFSGVKNKERNIWGGAQSAGIEINTNYDEGSVYIHPDGKTMYFSSKGHDSMGGYDIFVS
;
A
#
# COMPACT_ATOMS: atom_id res chain seq x y z
N ARG A 1 -31.46 7.67 0.04
CA ARG A 1 -30.38 7.76 -0.98
C ARG A 1 -29.50 6.50 -0.98
N GLU A 2 -28.88 6.13 0.15
CA GLU A 2 -28.02 4.95 0.24
C GLU A 2 -28.75 3.63 -0.10
N CYS A 3 -29.99 3.45 0.40
CA CYS A 3 -30.79 2.27 0.07
C CYS A 3 -31.23 2.20 -1.42
N GLU A 4 -31.48 3.34 -2.04
CA GLU A 4 -31.83 3.40 -3.47
C GLU A 4 -30.62 3.09 -4.35
N SER A 5 -29.44 3.61 -4.00
CA SER A 5 -28.17 3.31 -4.64
C SER A 5 -27.80 1.83 -4.51
N ALA A 6 -28.00 1.23 -3.34
CA ALA A 6 -27.76 -0.19 -3.11
C ALA A 6 -28.64 -1.08 -4.03
N ILE A 7 -29.94 -0.78 -4.14
CA ILE A 7 -30.87 -1.54 -5.01
C ILE A 7 -30.49 -1.41 -6.49
N GLU A 8 -29.96 -0.26 -6.91
CA GLU A 8 -29.53 -0.05 -8.29
C GLU A 8 -28.21 -0.79 -8.58
N LYS A 9 -27.30 -0.85 -7.63
CA LYS A 9 -26.04 -1.60 -7.70
C LYS A 9 -26.26 -3.10 -7.73
N GLU A 10 -27.22 -3.63 -6.97
CA GLU A 10 -27.61 -5.07 -7.05
C GLU A 10 -27.99 -5.52 -8.47
N LYS A 11 -28.55 -4.63 -9.29
CA LYS A 11 -28.93 -4.95 -10.68
C LYS A 11 -27.73 -5.08 -11.62
N ASN A 12 -26.58 -4.53 -11.23
CA ASN A 12 -25.34 -4.54 -12.00
C ASN A 12 -24.24 -5.35 -11.31
N GLU A 13 -24.62 -6.37 -10.56
CA GLU A 13 -23.73 -7.24 -9.82
C GLU A 13 -22.68 -7.88 -10.74
N GLN A 14 -21.41 -7.65 -10.43
CA GLN A 14 -20.30 -8.36 -11.06
C GLN A 14 -20.00 -9.61 -10.24
N GLN A 15 -19.89 -10.75 -10.91
CA GLN A 15 -19.46 -11.98 -10.25
C GLN A 15 -18.00 -11.87 -9.87
N VAL A 16 -17.73 -11.91 -8.57
CA VAL A 16 -16.37 -11.95 -8.01
C VAL A 16 -16.17 -13.30 -7.34
N TRP A 17 -15.08 -13.97 -7.70
CA TRP A 17 -14.67 -15.21 -7.06
C TRP A 17 -13.72 -14.90 -5.91
N LEU A 18 -14.06 -15.31 -4.70
CA LEU A 18 -13.22 -15.20 -3.52
C LEU A 18 -12.67 -16.58 -3.18
N ASP A 19 -11.35 -16.67 -3.08
CA ASP A 19 -10.67 -17.89 -2.64
C ASP A 19 -9.76 -17.59 -1.46
N ASN A 20 -9.61 -18.57 -0.57
CA ASN A 20 -8.74 -18.46 0.60
C ASN A 20 -7.35 -18.99 0.24
N LEU A 21 -6.36 -18.12 0.25
CA LEU A 21 -4.96 -18.48 -0.01
C LEU A 21 -4.34 -19.36 1.10
N GLY A 22 -5.02 -19.55 2.23
CA GLY A 22 -4.56 -20.36 3.34
C GLY A 22 -3.39 -19.74 4.12
N ILE A 23 -3.24 -18.43 4.04
CA ILE A 23 -2.19 -17.65 4.73
C ILE A 23 -2.74 -16.77 5.85
N ASN A 24 -4.04 -16.58 5.90
CA ASN A 24 -4.68 -15.76 6.92
C ASN A 24 -4.48 -16.39 8.30
N SER A 25 -4.17 -15.56 9.26
CA SER A 25 -4.00 -15.92 10.68
C SER A 25 -5.20 -15.47 11.52
N ALA A 26 -5.04 -15.46 12.84
CA ALA A 26 -6.00 -14.83 13.76
C ALA A 26 -5.73 -13.32 13.94
N ALA A 27 -4.69 -12.79 13.31
CA ALA A 27 -4.30 -11.39 13.30
C ALA A 27 -4.92 -10.66 12.11
N ASP A 28 -4.61 -9.38 11.97
CA ASP A 28 -5.01 -8.58 10.82
C ASP A 28 -3.94 -8.68 9.72
N GLU A 29 -4.34 -9.02 8.51
CA GLU A 29 -3.52 -8.97 7.30
C GLU A 29 -4.00 -7.82 6.42
N ILE A 30 -3.09 -6.92 6.06
CA ILE A 30 -3.40 -5.70 5.29
C ILE A 30 -2.35 -5.42 4.20
N ALA A 31 -2.69 -4.51 3.29
CA ALA A 31 -1.78 -3.90 2.33
C ALA A 31 -1.01 -4.92 1.48
N SER A 32 -1.72 -5.87 0.89
CA SER A 32 -1.08 -6.90 0.05
C SER A 32 -0.63 -6.37 -1.31
N SER A 33 0.53 -6.85 -1.76
CA SER A 33 1.07 -6.64 -3.11
C SER A 33 1.53 -7.96 -3.69
N ILE A 34 1.13 -8.23 -4.92
CA ILE A 34 1.48 -9.46 -5.64
C ILE A 34 2.50 -9.14 -6.74
N SER A 35 3.46 -10.04 -6.98
CA SER A 35 4.38 -9.94 -8.12
C SER A 35 3.65 -10.11 -9.46
N LEU A 36 4.19 -9.54 -10.53
CA LEU A 36 3.63 -9.68 -11.89
C LEU A 36 3.47 -11.13 -12.34
N TYR A 37 4.35 -12.00 -11.87
CA TYR A 37 4.32 -13.43 -12.19
C TYR A 37 3.47 -14.26 -11.25
N GLU A 38 2.75 -13.60 -10.32
CA GLU A 38 1.88 -14.24 -9.31
C GLU A 38 2.60 -15.32 -8.50
N ASP A 39 3.90 -15.13 -8.26
CA ASP A 39 4.73 -16.09 -7.54
C ASP A 39 5.08 -15.65 -6.11
N GLU A 40 4.97 -14.36 -5.81
CA GLU A 40 5.22 -13.80 -4.49
C GLU A 40 4.10 -12.85 -4.08
N LEU A 41 3.66 -12.99 -2.84
CA LEU A 41 2.77 -12.05 -2.16
C LEU A 41 3.53 -11.42 -1.00
N ILE A 42 3.51 -10.09 -0.91
CA ILE A 42 4.02 -9.32 0.23
C ILE A 42 2.84 -8.62 0.89
N PHE A 43 2.76 -8.67 2.21
CA PHE A 43 1.68 -8.06 2.99
C PHE A 43 2.17 -7.67 4.39
N SER A 44 1.39 -6.90 5.11
CA SER A 44 1.64 -6.63 6.54
C SER A 44 0.68 -7.38 7.41
N SER A 45 1.18 -7.86 8.54
CA SER A 45 0.38 -8.47 9.57
C SER A 45 0.89 -8.12 10.97
N ASN A 46 -0.02 -8.00 11.92
CA ASN A 46 0.28 -7.90 13.34
C ASN A 46 0.29 -9.26 14.03
N MET A 47 0.53 -10.36 13.27
CA MET A 47 0.70 -11.68 13.83
C MET A 47 1.92 -11.71 14.75
N GLN A 48 1.77 -12.37 15.89
CA GLN A 48 2.88 -12.54 16.84
C GLN A 48 4.00 -13.37 16.22
N ASN A 49 5.20 -12.83 16.24
CA ASN A 49 6.38 -13.57 15.83
C ASN A 49 6.86 -14.40 17.04
N GLU A 50 6.62 -15.70 17.01
CA GLU A 50 6.99 -16.64 18.07
C GLU A 50 8.50 -16.66 18.39
N ASN A 51 9.32 -16.07 17.53
CA ASN A 51 10.77 -15.97 17.71
C ASN A 51 11.23 -14.70 18.45
N LEU A 52 10.32 -13.76 18.73
CA LEU A 52 10.63 -12.57 19.51
C LEU A 52 10.34 -12.83 20.99
N SER A 53 11.25 -12.41 21.88
CA SER A 53 11.07 -12.54 23.31
C SER A 53 9.86 -11.73 23.79
N ASP A 54 9.18 -12.21 24.86
CA ASP A 54 7.95 -11.60 25.43
C ASP A 54 8.04 -10.09 25.73
N GLU A 55 9.24 -9.53 25.90
CA GLU A 55 9.48 -8.11 26.11
C GLU A 55 9.17 -7.25 24.88
N PHE A 56 9.13 -7.86 23.68
CA PHE A 56 8.86 -7.19 22.39
C PHE A 56 7.60 -7.72 21.73
N ASN A 57 6.73 -8.35 22.49
CA ASN A 57 5.46 -8.89 21.99
C ASN A 57 4.49 -7.73 21.72
N ARG A 58 4.77 -6.99 20.65
CA ARG A 58 3.96 -5.87 20.19
C ARG A 58 3.00 -6.35 19.12
N TYR A 59 1.81 -5.79 19.13
CA TYR A 59 0.83 -5.93 18.05
C TYR A 59 1.11 -4.96 16.90
N ASP A 60 2.40 -4.66 16.66
CA ASP A 60 2.83 -3.81 15.56
C ASP A 60 2.77 -4.60 14.25
N PHE A 61 2.47 -3.90 13.17
CA PHE A 61 2.48 -4.50 11.85
C PHE A 61 3.92 -4.67 11.35
N ASP A 62 4.24 -5.88 10.94
CA ASP A 62 5.46 -6.26 10.25
C ASP A 62 5.17 -6.69 8.81
N ILE A 63 6.17 -6.61 7.94
CA ILE A 63 6.08 -7.00 6.53
C ILE A 63 6.51 -8.45 6.39
N TYR A 64 5.67 -9.23 5.72
CA TYR A 64 5.84 -10.66 5.44
C TYR A 64 5.80 -10.92 3.93
N SER A 65 6.47 -11.98 3.50
CA SER A 65 6.34 -12.53 2.15
C SER A 65 5.89 -13.98 2.17
N VAL A 66 5.20 -14.38 1.10
CA VAL A 66 4.78 -15.76 0.85
C VAL A 66 5.13 -16.13 -0.58
N ASP A 67 5.81 -17.27 -0.77
CA ASP A 67 5.96 -17.90 -2.07
C ASP A 67 4.65 -18.61 -2.45
N LEU A 68 4.01 -18.13 -3.51
CA LEU A 68 2.73 -18.65 -3.99
C LEU A 68 2.85 -19.94 -4.81
N LYS A 69 4.07 -20.31 -5.25
CA LYS A 69 4.35 -21.56 -5.98
C LYS A 69 4.48 -22.77 -5.06
N GLU A 70 4.79 -22.53 -3.79
CA GLU A 70 4.93 -23.61 -2.82
C GLU A 70 3.56 -24.23 -2.47
N ASN A 71 3.51 -25.56 -2.36
CA ASN A 71 2.30 -26.28 -1.97
C ASN A 71 1.79 -25.90 -0.58
N LYS A 72 2.73 -25.67 0.35
CA LYS A 72 2.45 -25.17 1.68
C LYS A 72 2.91 -23.70 1.75
N LYS A 73 1.94 -22.79 1.75
CA LYS A 73 2.21 -21.36 1.89
C LYS A 73 2.58 -21.03 3.32
N ILE A 74 3.77 -20.45 3.52
CA ILE A 74 4.27 -20.02 4.82
C ILE A 74 4.65 -18.55 4.72
N ALA A 75 4.08 -17.72 5.60
CA ALA A 75 4.46 -16.33 5.73
C ALA A 75 5.84 -16.22 6.41
N VAL A 76 6.76 -15.51 5.78
CA VAL A 76 8.11 -15.28 6.29
C VAL A 76 8.33 -13.80 6.51
N SER A 77 8.69 -13.40 7.74
CA SER A 77 9.00 -12.01 8.06
C SER A 77 10.20 -11.50 7.27
N ILE A 78 10.09 -10.31 6.67
CA ILE A 78 11.18 -9.67 5.94
C ILE A 78 11.98 -8.78 6.89
N LEU A 79 12.87 -9.37 7.67
CA LEU A 79 13.61 -8.70 8.74
C LEU A 79 14.38 -7.43 8.31
N SER A 80 14.80 -7.35 7.05
CA SER A 80 15.51 -6.16 6.54
C SER A 80 14.61 -4.94 6.33
N LEU A 81 13.30 -5.14 6.29
CA LEU A 81 12.30 -4.08 6.13
C LEU A 81 11.68 -3.69 7.47
N ASN A 82 11.55 -4.66 8.39
CA ASN A 82 10.85 -4.51 9.65
C ASN A 82 11.71 -3.78 10.70
N SER A 83 11.04 -3.07 11.58
CA SER A 83 11.60 -2.28 12.68
C SER A 83 10.97 -2.64 14.03
N LEU A 84 11.14 -1.80 15.02
CA LEU A 84 10.45 -1.92 16.32
C LEU A 84 9.10 -1.18 16.34
N ASN A 85 8.68 -0.62 15.22
CA ASN A 85 7.43 0.11 15.04
C ASN A 85 6.64 -0.50 13.89
N ASN A 86 5.45 0.04 13.62
CA ASN A 86 4.64 -0.39 12.49
C ASN A 86 5.35 -0.18 11.14
N ASP A 87 5.45 -1.25 10.37
CA ASP A 87 5.93 -1.28 9.02
C ASP A 87 4.81 -1.80 8.10
N LEU A 88 4.32 -0.92 7.21
CA LEU A 88 3.17 -1.21 6.37
C LEU A 88 3.63 -1.52 4.93
N SER A 89 3.22 -2.66 4.43
CA SER A 89 3.42 -3.05 3.04
C SER A 89 2.81 -2.01 2.09
N GLY A 90 3.35 -1.94 0.90
CA GLY A 90 2.89 -1.04 -0.15
C GLY A 90 2.90 -1.75 -1.48
N SER A 91 3.73 -1.32 -2.42
CA SER A 91 3.76 -1.92 -3.75
C SER A 91 5.09 -2.53 -4.14
N LEU A 92 5.01 -3.76 -4.59
CA LEU A 92 6.08 -4.41 -5.32
C LEU A 92 6.14 -3.82 -6.73
N TYR A 93 7.34 -3.45 -7.17
CA TYR A 93 7.53 -3.04 -8.54
C TYR A 93 7.29 -4.22 -9.50
N TYR A 94 6.75 -3.98 -10.68
CA TYR A 94 6.25 -5.04 -11.57
C TYR A 94 7.31 -6.11 -11.94
N ASP A 95 8.60 -5.74 -12.02
CA ASP A 95 9.69 -6.69 -12.27
C ASP A 95 10.25 -7.35 -10.98
N GLY A 96 9.64 -7.07 -9.84
CA GLY A 96 10.04 -7.59 -8.54
C GLY A 96 11.36 -7.03 -7.99
N SER A 97 11.98 -6.06 -8.67
CA SER A 97 13.33 -5.54 -8.31
C SER A 97 13.31 -4.54 -7.15
N LYS A 98 12.17 -3.90 -6.91
CA LYS A 98 12.00 -2.85 -5.91
C LYS A 98 10.70 -3.04 -5.15
N PHE A 99 10.69 -2.54 -3.93
CA PHE A 99 9.52 -2.53 -3.07
C PHE A 99 9.41 -1.18 -2.37
N MET A 100 8.26 -0.55 -2.46
CA MET A 100 7.90 0.60 -1.65
C MET A 100 7.01 0.18 -0.50
N TYR A 101 7.26 0.74 0.66
CA TYR A 101 6.52 0.47 1.87
C TYR A 101 6.53 1.70 2.78
N SER A 102 5.71 1.70 3.81
CA SER A 102 5.64 2.81 4.75
C SER A 102 6.14 2.36 6.12
N LYS A 103 6.92 3.21 6.75
CA LYS A 103 7.54 2.95 8.04
C LYS A 103 7.23 4.07 9.01
N PHE A 104 6.80 3.71 10.23
CA PHE A 104 6.58 4.68 11.28
C PHE A 104 7.91 5.12 11.91
N ASN A 105 8.20 6.41 11.87
CA ASN A 105 9.47 6.99 12.30
C ASN A 105 9.42 7.59 13.73
N ASN A 106 8.41 7.28 14.53
CA ASN A 106 8.01 7.81 15.84
C ASN A 106 7.23 9.14 15.79
N GLU A 107 7.02 9.72 14.63
CA GLU A 107 6.18 10.92 14.44
C GLU A 107 5.04 10.63 13.46
N ASN A 108 5.39 10.12 12.29
CA ASN A 108 4.46 9.81 11.20
C ASN A 108 4.94 8.61 10.38
N PHE A 109 4.10 8.16 9.47
CA PHE A 109 4.48 7.19 8.44
C PHE A 109 5.13 7.88 7.26
N ASP A 110 6.31 7.42 6.89
CA ASP A 110 7.04 7.85 5.70
C ASP A 110 7.15 6.72 4.68
N ILE A 111 7.23 7.08 3.40
CA ILE A 111 7.48 6.15 2.30
C ILE A 111 8.98 5.84 2.22
N TYR A 112 9.30 4.55 2.22
CA TYR A 112 10.63 3.99 2.03
C TYR A 112 10.68 3.15 0.76
N GLU A 113 11.86 2.97 0.22
CA GLU A 113 12.14 2.11 -0.93
C GLU A 113 13.28 1.16 -0.59
N SER A 114 13.09 -0.10 -0.92
CA SER A 114 14.09 -1.15 -0.85
C SER A 114 14.31 -1.80 -2.21
N PHE A 115 15.48 -2.38 -2.40
CA PHE A 115 15.86 -3.08 -3.62
C PHE A 115 16.10 -4.55 -3.35
N ARG A 116 15.69 -5.39 -4.30
CA ARG A 116 15.94 -6.83 -4.19
C ARG A 116 17.43 -7.14 -4.39
N LYS A 117 17.95 -8.00 -3.51
CA LYS A 117 19.32 -8.51 -3.58
C LYS A 117 19.29 -10.03 -3.41
N GLY A 118 19.25 -10.75 -4.54
CA GLY A 118 18.99 -12.19 -4.54
C GLY A 118 17.60 -12.49 -3.96
N ASN A 119 17.53 -13.35 -2.96
CA ASN A 119 16.28 -13.67 -2.26
C ASN A 119 15.96 -12.72 -1.09
N ASN A 120 16.79 -11.70 -0.88
CA ASN A 120 16.62 -10.76 0.24
C ASN A 120 16.33 -9.34 -0.26
N TRP A 121 15.98 -8.47 0.66
CA TRP A 121 15.81 -7.05 0.44
C TRP A 121 16.93 -6.25 1.10
N THR A 122 17.34 -5.14 0.48
CA THR A 122 18.22 -4.17 1.14
C THR A 122 17.47 -3.48 2.27
N GLU A 123 18.21 -2.88 3.21
CA GLU A 123 17.60 -1.92 4.13
C GLU A 123 16.90 -0.81 3.34
N GLY A 124 15.68 -0.47 3.76
CA GLY A 124 14.88 0.55 3.09
C GLY A 124 15.44 1.95 3.31
N LYS A 125 15.37 2.76 2.26
CA LYS A 125 15.76 4.15 2.30
C LYS A 125 14.53 5.04 2.19
N ARG A 126 14.41 6.02 3.10
CA ARG A 126 13.36 7.03 3.05
C ARG A 126 13.39 7.73 1.69
N LYS A 127 12.25 7.86 1.06
CA LYS A 127 12.16 8.53 -0.24
C LYS A 127 12.42 10.02 -0.08
N MET A 128 13.37 10.51 -0.86
CA MET A 128 13.78 11.89 -0.84
C MET A 128 13.24 12.65 -2.04
N GLY A 129 12.79 13.87 -1.79
CA GLY A 129 12.49 14.83 -2.84
C GLY A 129 13.68 15.70 -3.22
N ASP A 130 13.40 16.75 -3.99
CA ASP A 130 14.31 17.88 -4.10
C ASP A 130 14.33 18.66 -2.78
N GLU A 131 15.32 19.55 -2.60
CA GLU A 131 15.72 20.20 -1.33
C GLU A 131 14.58 20.65 -0.39
N LEU A 132 13.35 20.79 -0.88
CA LEU A 132 12.22 21.33 -0.13
C LEU A 132 10.93 20.48 -0.25
N ARG A 133 10.82 19.54 -1.19
CA ARG A 133 9.58 18.83 -1.47
C ARG A 133 9.85 17.41 -1.97
N GLY A 134 9.24 16.44 -1.34
CA GLY A 134 9.29 15.02 -1.70
C GLY A 134 7.91 14.38 -1.57
N PRO A 135 7.82 13.07 -1.76
CA PRO A 135 6.58 12.33 -1.47
C PRO A 135 6.25 12.38 0.02
N ASN A 136 7.25 12.37 0.89
CA ASN A 136 7.08 12.43 2.34
C ASN A 136 6.93 13.87 2.84
N THR A 137 5.95 14.08 3.72
CA THR A 137 5.61 15.38 4.31
C THR A 137 5.72 15.32 5.86
N GLU A 138 5.10 16.24 6.56
CA GLU A 138 4.90 16.19 8.02
C GLU A 138 3.70 15.33 8.45
N ASN A 139 2.95 14.79 7.48
CA ASN A 139 1.80 13.95 7.69
C ASN A 139 2.15 12.48 7.48
N ASP A 140 1.16 11.60 7.64
CA ASP A 140 1.32 10.19 7.30
C ASP A 140 1.22 9.97 5.79
N GLU A 141 2.14 9.19 5.23
CA GLU A 141 2.08 8.66 3.89
C GLU A 141 2.17 7.12 3.93
N PHE A 142 1.14 6.44 3.40
CA PHE A 142 1.07 4.97 3.45
C PHE A 142 0.32 4.36 2.27
N PHE A 143 0.36 3.03 2.15
CA PHE A 143 -0.30 2.23 1.11
C PHE A 143 0.04 2.70 -0.31
N THR A 144 1.31 2.56 -0.66
CA THR A 144 1.82 2.99 -1.96
C THR A 144 1.38 2.09 -3.11
N SER A 145 1.22 2.67 -4.30
CA SER A 145 1.08 1.94 -5.56
C SER A 145 1.92 2.57 -6.66
N TYR A 146 2.76 1.77 -7.31
CA TYR A 146 3.51 2.21 -8.47
C TYR A 146 2.63 2.35 -9.71
N ASP A 147 2.91 3.39 -10.50
CA ASP A 147 2.41 3.56 -11.85
C ASP A 147 3.43 2.97 -12.84
N PRO A 148 3.09 1.93 -13.62
CA PRO A 148 3.94 1.46 -14.72
C PRO A 148 3.91 2.49 -15.88
N PRO A 149 5.02 2.95 -16.40
CA PRO A 149 6.41 2.57 -16.25
C PRO A 149 7.22 3.34 -15.19
N GLU A 150 6.78 3.41 -13.96
CA GLU A 150 7.53 3.97 -12.84
C GLU A 150 7.77 5.49 -12.90
N VAL A 151 6.84 6.22 -13.47
CA VAL A 151 6.91 7.69 -13.49
C VAL A 151 6.29 8.33 -12.27
N LYS A 152 5.40 7.61 -11.56
CA LYS A 152 4.68 8.09 -10.38
C LYS A 152 4.56 7.00 -9.31
N VAL A 153 4.39 7.43 -8.08
CA VAL A 153 3.88 6.62 -6.98
C VAL A 153 2.64 7.30 -6.43
N TYR A 154 1.57 6.54 -6.30
CA TYR A 154 0.35 6.94 -5.61
C TYR A 154 0.40 6.44 -4.18
N PHE A 155 -0.21 7.15 -3.25
CA PHE A 155 -0.23 6.81 -1.83
C PHE A 155 -1.39 7.52 -1.13
N ILE A 156 -1.71 7.05 0.06
CA ILE A 156 -2.68 7.70 0.94
C ILE A 156 -1.94 8.64 1.88
N THR A 157 -2.50 9.83 2.11
CA THR A 157 -2.02 10.74 3.16
C THR A 157 -3.18 11.29 3.98
N ASN A 158 -2.94 11.55 5.26
CA ASN A 158 -3.88 12.29 6.13
C ASN A 158 -3.67 13.81 6.09
N GLY A 159 -2.72 14.28 5.25
CA GLY A 159 -2.43 15.70 5.00
C GLY A 159 -3.29 16.32 3.90
N GLY A 160 -4.41 15.71 3.55
CA GLY A 160 -5.33 16.18 2.53
C GLY A 160 -6.00 17.50 2.88
N TYR A 161 -6.59 18.15 1.88
CA TYR A 161 -7.20 19.48 2.01
C TYR A 161 -8.36 19.52 3.01
N SER A 162 -9.09 18.43 3.15
CA SER A 162 -10.25 18.30 4.06
C SER A 162 -9.87 17.81 5.47
N GLY A 163 -8.61 17.43 5.71
CA GLY A 163 -8.15 16.77 6.93
C GLY A 163 -8.55 15.29 7.01
N ASN A 164 -9.09 14.74 5.92
CA ASN A 164 -9.37 13.33 5.74
C ASN A 164 -8.19 12.61 5.06
N LYS A 165 -8.31 11.30 4.91
CA LYS A 165 -7.36 10.53 4.11
C LYS A 165 -7.66 10.72 2.63
N ASP A 166 -6.68 11.17 1.88
CA ASP A 166 -6.78 11.46 0.45
C ASP A 166 -5.71 10.68 -0.34
N ILE A 167 -5.99 10.40 -1.60
CA ILE A 167 -5.03 9.85 -2.56
C ILE A 167 -4.19 10.98 -3.14
N TYR A 168 -2.88 10.84 -2.98
CA TYR A 168 -1.87 11.73 -3.55
C TYR A 168 -0.92 10.94 -4.45
N PHE A 169 -0.15 11.65 -5.25
CA PHE A 169 0.93 11.05 -6.03
C PHE A 169 2.16 11.95 -6.04
N SER A 170 3.31 11.31 -6.30
CA SER A 170 4.57 12.00 -6.57
C SER A 170 5.18 11.42 -7.84
N GLY A 171 5.73 12.28 -8.69
CA GLY A 171 6.41 11.88 -9.92
C GLY A 171 7.93 11.97 -9.79
N VAL A 172 8.65 11.14 -10.55
CA VAL A 172 10.11 11.16 -10.61
C VAL A 172 10.58 12.41 -11.35
N LYS A 173 11.37 13.26 -10.68
CA LYS A 173 12.03 14.44 -11.28
C LYS A 173 13.38 14.13 -11.88
N ASN A 174 14.16 13.27 -11.23
CA ASN A 174 15.47 12.85 -11.71
C ASN A 174 15.66 11.35 -11.44
N LYS A 175 15.62 10.55 -12.52
CA LYS A 175 15.75 9.09 -12.44
C LYS A 175 17.15 8.64 -11.98
N GLU A 176 18.20 9.31 -12.42
CA GLU A 176 19.58 8.94 -12.09
C GLU A 176 19.88 9.13 -10.62
N ARG A 177 19.35 10.22 -10.03
CA ARG A 177 19.53 10.55 -8.62
C ARG A 177 18.41 10.02 -7.72
N ASN A 178 17.41 9.35 -8.30
CA ASN A 178 16.22 8.88 -7.59
C ASN A 178 15.51 9.99 -6.78
N ILE A 179 15.41 11.18 -7.39
CA ILE A 179 14.75 12.34 -6.80
C ILE A 179 13.31 12.40 -7.25
N TRP A 180 12.42 12.53 -6.30
CA TRP A 180 10.98 12.63 -6.49
C TRP A 180 10.48 14.04 -6.32
N GLY A 181 9.38 14.38 -6.96
CA GLY A 181 8.68 15.66 -6.80
C GLY A 181 7.90 15.72 -5.49
N GLY A 182 7.33 16.89 -5.22
CA GLY A 182 6.40 17.05 -4.11
C GLY A 182 5.11 16.27 -4.32
N ALA A 183 4.48 15.90 -3.21
CA ALA A 183 3.16 15.29 -3.18
C ALA A 183 2.11 16.19 -3.85
N GLN A 184 1.26 15.61 -4.68
CA GLN A 184 0.18 16.28 -5.40
C GLN A 184 -1.11 15.48 -5.23
N SER A 185 -2.23 16.15 -5.02
CA SER A 185 -3.54 15.50 -4.92
C SER A 185 -3.92 14.81 -6.23
N ALA A 186 -4.56 13.65 -6.15
CA ALA A 186 -5.13 12.96 -7.31
C ALA A 186 -6.35 13.70 -7.92
N GLY A 187 -6.82 14.75 -7.27
CA GLY A 187 -7.89 15.62 -7.76
C GLY A 187 -9.28 15.24 -7.21
N ILE A 188 -10.23 16.13 -7.45
CA ILE A 188 -11.59 16.07 -6.90
C ILE A 188 -12.46 14.95 -7.51
N GLU A 189 -12.04 14.38 -8.64
CA GLU A 189 -12.72 13.24 -9.27
C GLU A 189 -12.39 11.93 -8.53
N ILE A 190 -11.29 11.91 -7.77
CA ILE A 190 -10.84 10.77 -6.98
C ILE A 190 -11.04 11.02 -5.49
N ASN A 191 -10.56 12.17 -4.99
CA ASN A 191 -10.66 12.54 -3.58
C ASN A 191 -11.99 13.21 -3.29
N THR A 192 -12.66 12.76 -2.22
CA THR A 192 -13.96 13.27 -1.78
C THR A 192 -13.83 14.07 -0.48
N ASN A 193 -14.96 14.41 0.14
CA ASN A 193 -14.99 14.95 1.50
C ASN A 193 -14.94 13.86 2.58
N TYR A 194 -14.71 12.61 2.19
CA TYR A 194 -14.60 11.44 3.07
C TYR A 194 -13.23 10.80 2.88
N ASP A 195 -12.96 9.76 3.67
CA ASP A 195 -11.68 9.05 3.57
C ASP A 195 -11.60 8.20 2.30
N GLU A 196 -10.49 8.31 1.61
CA GLU A 196 -9.97 7.34 0.67
C GLU A 196 -8.96 6.43 1.41
N GLY A 197 -9.11 5.10 1.29
CA GLY A 197 -8.41 4.14 2.17
C GLY A 197 -7.27 3.38 1.52
N SER A 198 -7.32 3.17 0.21
CA SER A 198 -6.29 2.44 -0.54
C SER A 198 -6.30 2.84 -2.00
N VAL A 199 -5.19 2.58 -2.69
CA VAL A 199 -5.04 2.81 -4.12
C VAL A 199 -4.22 1.70 -4.76
N TYR A 200 -4.63 1.26 -5.93
CA TYR A 200 -3.90 0.31 -6.77
C TYR A 200 -3.94 0.75 -8.23
N ILE A 201 -2.78 0.90 -8.83
CA ILE A 201 -2.66 1.18 -10.26
C ILE A 201 -2.45 -0.15 -10.98
N HIS A 202 -3.37 -0.45 -11.89
CA HIS A 202 -3.29 -1.66 -12.71
C HIS A 202 -2.07 -1.59 -13.64
N PRO A 203 -1.42 -2.73 -13.97
CA PRO A 203 -0.25 -2.76 -14.86
C PRO A 203 -0.46 -2.19 -16.25
N ASP A 204 -1.71 -1.93 -16.67
CA ASP A 204 -2.00 -1.23 -17.94
C ASP A 204 -1.64 0.27 -17.90
N GLY A 205 -1.32 0.82 -16.72
CA GLY A 205 -0.98 2.23 -16.51
C GLY A 205 -2.12 3.21 -16.81
N LYS A 206 -3.36 2.74 -16.84
CA LYS A 206 -4.54 3.53 -17.19
C LYS A 206 -5.68 3.38 -16.18
N THR A 207 -5.78 2.21 -15.56
CA THR A 207 -6.86 1.87 -14.65
C THR A 207 -6.39 1.99 -13.22
N MET A 208 -7.12 2.75 -12.42
CA MET A 208 -6.93 2.88 -10.98
C MET A 208 -8.09 2.21 -10.25
N TYR A 209 -7.78 1.36 -9.30
CA TYR A 209 -8.72 0.87 -8.29
C TYR A 209 -8.42 1.57 -6.97
N PHE A 210 -9.45 2.01 -6.28
CA PHE A 210 -9.28 2.68 -4.99
C PHE A 210 -10.47 2.42 -4.08
N SER A 211 -10.26 2.53 -2.78
CA SER A 211 -11.34 2.44 -1.80
C SER A 211 -11.69 3.81 -1.26
N SER A 212 -12.98 4.08 -1.15
CA SER A 212 -13.50 5.37 -0.64
C SER A 212 -14.76 5.17 0.19
N LYS A 213 -14.96 6.04 1.16
CA LYS A 213 -16.23 6.23 1.90
C LYS A 213 -17.15 7.24 1.22
N GLY A 214 -16.65 7.93 0.19
CA GLY A 214 -17.42 8.80 -0.69
C GLY A 214 -17.93 8.07 -1.94
N HIS A 215 -18.17 8.78 -3.04
CA HIS A 215 -18.61 8.22 -4.34
C HIS A 215 -19.85 7.32 -4.27
N ASP A 216 -20.84 7.67 -3.45
CA ASP A 216 -22.04 6.85 -3.22
C ASP A 216 -21.73 5.46 -2.64
N SER A 217 -20.73 5.38 -1.74
CA SER A 217 -20.42 4.14 -1.00
C SER A 217 -21.62 3.65 -0.17
N MET A 218 -21.64 2.35 0.14
CA MET A 218 -22.71 1.71 0.90
C MET A 218 -22.35 1.54 2.39
N GLY A 219 -22.06 2.66 3.07
CA GLY A 219 -21.91 2.72 4.53
C GLY A 219 -20.49 2.52 5.08
N GLY A 220 -19.51 2.14 4.27
CA GLY A 220 -18.10 1.97 4.65
C GLY A 220 -17.19 2.32 3.49
N TYR A 221 -16.04 1.66 3.41
CA TYR A 221 -15.23 1.70 2.21
C TYR A 221 -15.80 0.75 1.16
N ASP A 222 -16.05 1.27 -0.03
CA ASP A 222 -16.32 0.50 -1.24
C ASP A 222 -15.16 0.65 -2.24
N ILE A 223 -15.04 -0.30 -3.17
CA ILE A 223 -14.00 -0.26 -4.22
C ILE A 223 -14.56 0.41 -5.46
N PHE A 224 -13.83 1.37 -5.96
CA PHE A 224 -14.15 2.12 -7.18
C PHE A 224 -13.06 1.91 -8.23
N VAL A 225 -13.42 2.18 -9.48
CA VAL A 225 -12.52 2.13 -10.62
C VAL A 225 -12.59 3.43 -11.41
N SER A 226 -11.45 3.94 -11.82
CA SER A 226 -11.31 5.13 -12.66
C SER A 226 -10.33 4.88 -13.81
#